data_45c5e3fad20383b2469c6564af77c84b
#
_entry.id   45c5e3fad20383b2469c6564af77c84b
#
_cell.length_a   1.000
_cell.length_b   1.000
_cell.length_c   1.000
_cell.angle_alpha   90.00
_cell.angle_beta   90.00
_cell.angle_gamma   90.00
#
_symmetry.space_group_name_H-M   'P 1'
#
loop_
_entity.id
_entity.type
_entity.pdbx_description
1 polymer ?
#
loop_
_entity_poly.entity_id
_entity_poly.type
_entity_poly.pdbx_seq_one_letter_code
_entity_poly.pdbx_strand_id
1 'polypeptide(L)'
;DKAKKIISEFIKELSSKSTINKENLEPVVNNLIKTNDTNFKGIGQPIRIALTGSKFGPGLYDIVISLGKDEVIKRLQRQIVI
;
A
#
# COMPACT_ATOMS: atom_id res chain seq x y z
N ASP A 1 -10.14 7.32 -10.38
CA ASP A 1 -10.49 6.86 -9.05
C ASP A 1 -9.32 7.06 -8.08
N LYS A 2 -9.60 7.72 -6.96
CA LYS A 2 -8.58 8.06 -5.97
C LYS A 2 -7.91 6.81 -5.37
N ALA A 3 -8.67 5.76 -5.15
CA ALA A 3 -8.12 4.52 -4.61
C ALA A 3 -7.13 3.88 -5.57
N LYS A 4 -7.44 3.86 -6.85
CA LYS A 4 -6.53 3.33 -7.87
C LYS A 4 -5.26 4.15 -7.96
N LYS A 5 -5.37 5.47 -7.84
CA LYS A 5 -4.22 6.35 -7.85
C LYS A 5 -3.28 6.03 -6.69
N ILE A 6 -3.84 5.90 -5.49
CA ILE A 6 -3.07 5.58 -4.29
C ILE A 6 -2.38 4.23 -4.44
N ILE A 7 -3.09 3.22 -4.93
CA ILE A 7 -2.55 1.88 -5.13
C ILE A 7 -1.41 1.90 -6.15
N SER A 8 -1.59 2.62 -7.26
CA SER A 8 -0.56 2.74 -8.29
C SER A 8 0.70 3.41 -7.74
N GLU A 9 0.55 4.47 -6.98
CA GLU A 9 1.68 5.16 -6.38
C GLU A 9 2.40 4.28 -5.36
N PHE A 10 1.64 3.51 -4.58
CA PHE A 10 2.22 2.60 -3.60
C PHE A 10 3.06 1.51 -4.30
N ILE A 11 2.54 0.93 -5.37
CA ILE A 11 3.27 -0.06 -6.17
C ILE A 11 4.58 0.53 -6.69
N LYS A 12 4.51 1.73 -7.22
CA LYS A 12 5.69 2.40 -7.77
C LYS A 12 6.77 2.59 -6.71
N GLU A 13 6.36 3.04 -5.52
CA GLU A 13 7.31 3.25 -4.42
C GLU A 13 7.90 1.93 -3.94
N LEU A 14 7.08 0.89 -3.81
CA LEU A 14 7.57 -0.42 -3.38
C LEU A 14 8.55 -1.02 -4.40
N SER A 15 8.26 -0.83 -5.68
CA SER A 15 9.11 -1.36 -6.74
C SER A 15 10.52 -0.79 -6.70
N SER A 16 10.69 0.41 -6.17
CA SER A 16 12.00 1.04 -6.06
C SER A 16 12.79 0.58 -4.84
N LYS A 17 12.17 -0.20 -3.94
CA LYS A 17 12.81 -0.66 -2.71
C LYS A 17 13.36 -2.08 -2.88
N SER A 18 14.56 -2.32 -2.40
CA SER A 18 15.13 -3.67 -2.43
C SER A 18 14.64 -4.54 -1.27
N THR A 19 14.32 -3.91 -0.13
CA THR A 19 13.76 -4.58 1.04
C THR A 19 12.56 -3.82 1.55
N ILE A 20 11.62 -4.54 2.16
CA ILE A 20 10.45 -3.94 2.79
C ILE A 20 10.50 -4.19 4.29
N ASN A 21 10.50 -3.12 5.08
CA ASN A 21 10.37 -3.17 6.51
C ASN A 21 9.62 -1.91 6.95
N LYS A 22 9.32 -1.82 8.26
CA LYS A 22 8.56 -0.68 8.77
C LYS A 22 9.26 0.64 8.49
N GLU A 23 10.59 0.67 8.64
CA GLU A 23 11.38 1.90 8.41
C GLU A 23 11.28 2.39 6.97
N ASN A 24 11.24 1.46 6.02
CA ASN A 24 11.12 1.82 4.60
C ASN A 24 9.69 2.19 4.23
N LEU A 25 8.71 1.59 4.88
CA LEU A 25 7.30 1.81 4.57
C LEU A 25 6.75 3.13 5.12
N GLU A 26 7.21 3.55 6.30
CA GLU A 26 6.71 4.78 6.90
C GLU A 26 6.89 6.00 5.99
N PRO A 27 8.09 6.24 5.41
CA PRO A 27 8.24 7.37 4.49
C PRO A 27 7.34 7.28 3.26
N VAL A 28 7.14 6.07 2.74
CA VAL A 28 6.27 5.86 1.58
C VAL A 28 4.85 6.27 1.91
N VAL A 29 4.32 5.76 3.02
CA VAL A 29 2.95 6.06 3.44
C VAL A 29 2.80 7.54 3.76
N ASN A 30 3.76 8.13 4.47
CA ASN A 30 3.71 9.56 4.81
C ASN A 30 3.71 10.42 3.56
N ASN A 31 4.50 10.07 2.56
CA ASN A 31 4.53 10.78 1.30
C ASN A 31 3.19 10.69 0.56
N LEU A 32 2.58 9.52 0.56
CA LEU A 32 1.27 9.34 -0.06
C LEU A 32 0.18 10.14 0.65
N ILE A 33 0.25 10.19 1.97
CA ILE A 33 -0.69 11.00 2.76
C ILE A 33 -0.59 12.47 2.33
N LYS A 34 0.64 12.97 2.20
CA LYS A 34 0.89 14.35 1.84
C LYS A 34 0.46 14.66 0.41
N THR A 35 0.86 13.81 -0.54
CA THR A 35 0.59 14.08 -1.96
C THR A 35 -0.88 13.89 -2.32
N ASN A 36 -1.61 13.10 -1.55
CA ASN A 36 -3.03 12.86 -1.80
C ASN A 36 -3.94 13.66 -0.87
N ASP A 37 -3.36 14.52 -0.05
CA ASP A 37 -4.10 15.41 0.85
C ASP A 37 -5.10 14.62 1.69
N THR A 38 -4.61 13.60 2.39
CA THR A 38 -5.45 12.71 3.19
C THR A 38 -4.73 12.37 4.49
N ASN A 39 -5.12 11.26 5.15
CA ASN A 39 -4.49 10.81 6.38
C ASN A 39 -4.10 9.34 6.25
N PHE A 40 -3.54 8.76 7.32
CA PHE A 40 -3.11 7.36 7.33
C PHE A 40 -4.24 6.41 6.94
N LYS A 41 -5.43 6.65 7.49
CA LYS A 41 -6.59 5.82 7.22
C LYS A 41 -6.98 5.88 5.75
N GLY A 42 -6.92 7.09 5.15
CA GLY A 42 -7.25 7.27 3.74
C GLY A 42 -6.30 6.57 2.79
N ILE A 43 -5.06 6.33 3.22
CA ILE A 43 -4.08 5.56 2.45
C ILE A 43 -4.20 4.07 2.77
N GLY A 44 -4.30 3.74 4.05
CA GLY A 44 -4.25 2.35 4.50
C GLY A 44 -5.45 1.51 4.11
N GLN A 45 -6.66 2.08 4.17
CA GLN A 45 -7.85 1.31 3.86
C GLN A 45 -7.92 0.77 2.44
N PRO A 46 -7.69 1.61 1.40
CA PRO A 46 -7.68 1.07 0.03
C PRO A 46 -6.65 -0.02 -0.17
N ILE A 47 -5.46 0.15 0.40
CA ILE A 47 -4.40 -0.84 0.27
C ILE A 47 -4.76 -2.13 0.99
N ARG A 48 -5.30 -2.04 2.21
CA ARG A 48 -5.73 -3.22 2.96
C ARG A 48 -6.79 -4.01 2.22
N ILE A 49 -7.80 -3.31 1.71
CA ILE A 49 -8.89 -3.95 0.97
C ILE A 49 -8.33 -4.65 -0.26
N ALA A 50 -7.40 -4.02 -0.95
CA ALA A 50 -6.78 -4.62 -2.13
C ALA A 50 -5.96 -5.86 -1.77
N LEU A 51 -5.33 -5.88 -0.60
CA LEU A 51 -4.48 -7.00 -0.18
C LEU A 51 -5.26 -8.14 0.46
N THR A 52 -6.28 -7.84 1.27
CA THR A 52 -6.96 -8.83 2.09
C THR A 52 -8.45 -8.93 1.87
N GLY A 53 -9.04 -8.00 1.15
CA GLY A 53 -10.49 -7.93 0.97
C GLY A 53 -11.22 -7.36 2.17
N SER A 54 -10.51 -6.88 3.18
CA SER A 54 -11.11 -6.38 4.40
C SER A 54 -10.40 -5.12 4.89
N LYS A 55 -11.15 -4.20 5.46
CA LYS A 55 -10.56 -3.01 6.07
C LYS A 55 -10.27 -3.20 7.56
N PHE A 56 -10.52 -4.40 8.08
CA PHE A 56 -10.24 -4.77 9.45
C PHE A 56 -9.12 -5.80 9.50
N GLY A 57 -8.43 -5.91 10.63
CA GLY A 57 -7.40 -6.91 10.84
C GLY A 57 -6.07 -6.30 11.25
N PRO A 58 -4.94 -6.99 11.01
CA PRO A 58 -3.62 -6.51 11.38
C PRO A 58 -3.32 -5.16 10.75
N GLY A 59 -2.36 -4.44 11.33
CA GLY A 59 -1.95 -3.14 10.82
C GLY A 59 -1.41 -3.24 9.39
N LEU A 60 -1.47 -2.13 8.68
CA LEU A 60 -1.02 -2.08 7.28
C LEU A 60 0.42 -2.57 7.12
N TYR A 61 1.32 -2.08 7.96
CA TYR A 61 2.73 -2.48 7.87
C TYR A 61 2.90 -3.98 8.10
N ASP A 62 2.15 -4.53 9.06
CA ASP A 62 2.24 -5.96 9.38
C ASP A 62 1.78 -6.80 8.18
N ILE A 63 0.72 -6.39 7.52
CA ILE A 63 0.21 -7.11 6.35
C ILE A 63 1.24 -7.07 5.22
N VAL A 64 1.78 -5.90 4.93
CA VAL A 64 2.73 -5.72 3.84
C VAL A 64 4.00 -6.52 4.09
N ILE A 65 4.54 -6.45 5.31
CA ILE A 65 5.75 -7.17 5.66
C ILE A 65 5.53 -8.68 5.63
N SER A 66 4.38 -9.13 6.15
CA SER A 66 4.05 -10.55 6.19
C SER A 66 3.91 -11.17 4.81
N LEU A 67 3.27 -10.45 3.88
CA LEU A 67 3.10 -10.94 2.51
C LEU A 67 4.37 -10.86 1.69
N GLY A 68 5.19 -9.86 1.96
CA GLY A 68 6.39 -9.61 1.18
C GLY A 68 6.13 -8.75 -0.05
N LYS A 69 7.19 -8.11 -0.53
CA LYS A 69 7.10 -7.15 -1.62
C LYS A 69 6.43 -7.71 -2.87
N ASP A 70 6.90 -8.86 -3.34
CA ASP A 70 6.42 -9.42 -4.61
C ASP A 70 4.94 -9.77 -4.55
N GLU A 71 4.51 -10.38 -3.45
CA GLU A 71 3.10 -10.74 -3.28
C GLU A 71 2.21 -9.50 -3.15
N VAL A 72 2.69 -8.50 -2.41
CA VAL A 72 1.96 -7.24 -2.26
C VAL A 72 1.75 -6.57 -3.61
N ILE A 73 2.81 -6.44 -4.40
CA ILE A 73 2.72 -5.82 -5.71
C ILE A 73 1.77 -6.60 -6.61
N LYS A 74 1.87 -7.92 -6.59
CA LYS A 74 1.00 -8.79 -7.39
C LYS A 74 -0.48 -8.58 -7.06
N ARG A 75 -0.81 -8.55 -5.77
CA ARG A 75 -2.19 -8.35 -5.34
C ARG A 75 -2.71 -6.96 -5.68
N LEU A 76 -1.87 -5.95 -5.50
CA LEU A 76 -2.26 -4.58 -5.81
C LEU A 76 -2.47 -4.37 -7.30
N GLN A 77 -1.62 -4.98 -8.13
CA GLN A 77 -1.76 -4.88 -9.58
C GLN A 77 -3.09 -5.42 -10.07
N ARG A 78 -3.61 -6.45 -9.43
CA ARG A 78 -4.91 -7.02 -9.79
C ARG A 78 -6.05 -6.04 -9.60
N GLN A 79 -5.88 -5.04 -8.72
CA GLN A 79 -6.91 -4.06 -8.44
C GLN A 79 -6.92 -2.92 -9.45
N ILE A 80 -5.83 -2.69 -10.16
CA ILE A 80 -5.72 -1.58 -11.11
C ILE A 80 -5.68 -2.03 -12.56
N VAL A 81 -5.43 -3.32 -12.81
CA VAL A 81 -5.48 -3.89 -14.16
C VAL A 81 -6.91 -4.35 -14.42
N ILE A 82 -7.46 -3.90 -15.51
CA ILE A 82 -8.83 -4.22 -15.91
C ILE A 82 -8.82 -5.20 -17.06
#